data_0752adedbcf1cac2e21c421097fed052
#
_entry.id   0752adedbcf1cac2e21c421097fed052
#
_cell.length_a   1.000
_cell.length_b   1.000
_cell.length_c   1.000
_cell.angle_alpha   90.00
_cell.angle_beta   90.00
_cell.angle_gamma   90.00
#
_symmetry.space_group_name_H-M   'P 1'
#
loop_
_entity.id
_entity.type
_entity.pdbx_description
1 polymer ?
#
loop_
_entity_poly.entity_id
_entity_poly.type
_entity_poly.pdbx_seq_one_letter_code
_entity_poly.pdbx_strand_id
1 'polypeptide(L)'
;MTDFADIQDLMAKARAGHRDAADQLFARAADRVLLYVRMRLGVALRARVDAMDVLQETFLHAQRAWERFVLPEGADAERALAQWLCAIAENRIRDLAAWHGAARRAVAREQREVTTVLRELQRSGHGPATSMVRRDERDRLADAVDQLPDEDREVLLLRHFEGLTVEAIADRTGRSASSVRRALGRAVAQLGRKLGAEVAS
;
A
#
# COMPACT_ATOMS: atom_id res chain seq x y z
N MET A 1 -5.84 13.66 19.24
CA MET A 1 -6.78 14.44 18.40
C MET A 1 -5.93 15.40 17.59
N THR A 2 -5.49 14.99 16.42
CA THR A 2 -4.70 15.83 15.51
C THR A 2 -5.68 16.77 14.83
N ASP A 3 -5.43 18.07 14.95
CA ASP A 3 -6.38 19.13 14.66
C ASP A 3 -6.77 19.11 13.17
N PHE A 4 -8.07 18.96 12.89
CA PHE A 4 -8.63 18.97 11.53
C PHE A 4 -8.29 20.29 10.79
N ALA A 5 -8.19 21.38 11.55
CA ALA A 5 -7.76 22.70 11.05
C ALA A 5 -6.33 22.69 10.54
N ASP A 6 -5.44 21.92 11.15
CA ASP A 6 -4.02 21.84 10.80
C ASP A 6 -3.79 21.16 9.43
N ILE A 7 -4.54 20.09 9.12
CA ILE A 7 -4.40 19.41 7.82
C ILE A 7 -4.95 20.24 6.67
N GLN A 8 -6.06 20.94 6.87
CA GLN A 8 -6.61 21.84 5.85
C GLN A 8 -5.69 23.04 5.58
N ASP A 9 -5.07 23.59 6.62
CA ASP A 9 -4.08 24.66 6.50
C ASP A 9 -2.82 24.18 5.75
N LEU A 10 -2.30 23.00 6.11
CA LEU A 10 -1.20 22.38 5.37
C LEU A 10 -1.55 22.11 3.91
N MET A 11 -2.77 21.68 3.62
CA MET A 11 -3.22 21.48 2.24
C MET A 11 -3.30 22.79 1.46
N ALA A 12 -3.80 23.85 2.08
CA ALA A 12 -3.85 25.16 1.46
C ALA A 12 -2.44 25.70 1.17
N LYS A 13 -1.52 25.58 2.12
CA LYS A 13 -0.11 25.94 1.96
C LYS A 13 0.59 25.11 0.87
N ALA A 14 0.35 23.80 0.84
CA ALA A 14 0.91 22.94 -0.19
C ALA A 14 0.42 23.32 -1.60
N ARG A 15 -0.85 23.69 -1.75
CA ARG A 15 -1.40 24.22 -3.01
C ARG A 15 -0.82 25.58 -3.39
N ALA A 16 -0.46 26.40 -2.42
CA ALA A 16 0.25 27.67 -2.64
C ALA A 16 1.74 27.48 -2.99
N GLY A 17 2.21 26.24 -3.11
CA GLY A 17 3.59 25.90 -3.49
C GLY A 17 4.58 25.79 -2.33
N HIS A 18 4.11 25.80 -1.09
CA HIS A 18 4.97 25.58 0.08
C HIS A 18 5.35 24.10 0.20
N ARG A 19 6.57 23.76 -0.21
CA ARG A 19 7.08 22.38 -0.19
C ARG A 19 7.06 21.74 1.19
N ASP A 20 7.45 22.48 2.21
CA ASP A 20 7.47 21.99 3.60
C ASP A 20 6.08 21.52 4.08
N ALA A 21 5.01 22.16 3.60
CA ALA A 21 3.65 21.76 3.95
C ALA A 21 3.26 20.45 3.24
N ALA A 22 3.66 20.25 2.00
CA ALA A 22 3.46 18.99 1.27
C ALA A 22 4.26 17.85 1.93
N ASP A 23 5.51 18.10 2.32
CA ASP A 23 6.35 17.11 2.99
C ASP A 23 5.75 16.68 4.34
N GLN A 24 5.19 17.60 5.11
CA GLN A 24 4.50 17.29 6.37
C GLN A 24 3.24 16.43 6.13
N LEU A 25 2.45 16.74 5.10
CA LEU A 25 1.28 15.95 4.74
C LEU A 25 1.67 14.52 4.32
N PHE A 26 2.70 14.38 3.50
CA PHE A 26 3.19 13.07 3.06
C PHE A 26 3.79 12.27 4.21
N ALA A 27 4.51 12.90 5.12
CA ALA A 27 5.05 12.26 6.31
C ALA A 27 3.94 11.65 7.20
N ARG A 28 2.79 12.32 7.34
CA ARG A 28 1.63 11.81 8.09
C ARG A 28 1.02 10.56 7.43
N ALA A 29 0.98 10.51 6.11
CA ALA A 29 0.42 9.39 5.36
C ALA A 29 1.43 8.26 5.11
N ALA A 30 2.74 8.50 5.28
CA ALA A 30 3.83 7.62 4.86
C ALA A 30 3.70 6.20 5.40
N ASP A 31 3.42 6.07 6.70
CA ASP A 31 3.29 4.79 7.38
C ASP A 31 2.18 3.93 6.79
N ARG A 32 1.03 4.54 6.52
CA ARG A 32 -0.13 3.86 5.94
C ARG A 32 0.11 3.46 4.48
N VAL A 33 0.70 4.36 3.70
CA VAL A 33 1.02 4.10 2.29
C VAL A 33 2.11 3.03 2.18
N LEU A 34 3.15 3.06 3.02
CA LEU A 34 4.19 2.05 3.04
C LEU A 34 3.64 0.66 3.38
N LEU A 35 2.74 0.57 4.35
CA LEU A 35 2.06 -0.68 4.69
C LEU A 35 1.26 -1.20 3.50
N TYR A 36 0.49 -0.33 2.83
CA TYR A 36 -0.23 -0.69 1.61
C TYR A 36 0.70 -1.23 0.52
N VAL A 37 1.79 -0.50 0.22
CA VAL A 37 2.78 -0.91 -0.79
C VAL A 37 3.34 -2.29 -0.47
N ARG A 38 3.73 -2.56 0.77
CA ARG A 38 4.26 -3.88 1.20
C ARG A 38 3.25 -5.00 0.97
N MET A 39 1.99 -4.79 1.39
CA MET A 39 0.93 -5.78 1.20
C MET A 39 0.60 -6.00 -0.28
N ARG A 40 0.66 -4.94 -1.09
CA ARG A 40 0.30 -4.99 -2.51
C ARG A 40 1.39 -5.59 -3.40
N LEU A 41 2.66 -5.37 -3.08
CA LEU A 41 3.78 -5.96 -3.80
C LEU A 41 3.76 -7.50 -3.75
N GLY A 42 3.27 -8.11 -2.67
CA GLY A 42 3.32 -9.55 -2.46
C GLY A 42 4.77 -10.09 -2.39
N VAL A 43 4.93 -11.33 -2.00
CA VAL A 43 6.25 -11.96 -1.76
C VAL A 43 7.15 -11.93 -3.01
N ALA A 44 6.58 -12.25 -4.18
CA ALA A 44 7.37 -12.38 -5.41
C ALA A 44 7.95 -11.05 -5.92
N LEU A 45 7.24 -9.94 -5.73
CA LEU A 45 7.69 -8.64 -6.21
C LEU A 45 8.56 -7.94 -5.17
N ARG A 46 8.30 -8.12 -3.87
CA ARG A 46 9.15 -7.62 -2.76
C ARG A 46 10.59 -8.17 -2.80
N ALA A 47 10.83 -9.31 -3.41
CA ALA A 47 12.19 -9.82 -3.60
C ALA A 47 13.00 -9.02 -4.63
N ARG A 48 12.37 -8.11 -5.40
CA ARG A 48 12.97 -7.38 -6.53
C ARG A 48 12.80 -5.87 -6.47
N VAL A 49 11.83 -5.42 -5.70
CA VAL A 49 11.42 -4.02 -5.61
C VAL A 49 11.37 -3.63 -4.16
N ASP A 50 12.09 -2.58 -3.79
CA ASP A 50 12.02 -2.03 -2.44
C ASP A 50 10.72 -1.22 -2.28
N ALA A 51 9.98 -1.51 -1.21
CA ALA A 51 8.76 -0.80 -0.90
C ALA A 51 8.99 0.70 -0.61
N MET A 52 10.20 1.06 -0.12
CA MET A 52 10.56 2.46 0.10
C MET A 52 10.76 3.20 -1.21
N ASP A 53 11.33 2.57 -2.22
CA ASP A 53 11.49 3.18 -3.55
C ASP A 53 10.12 3.45 -4.17
N VAL A 54 9.19 2.50 -4.06
CA VAL A 54 7.80 2.71 -4.52
C VAL A 54 7.12 3.85 -3.76
N LEU A 55 7.33 3.96 -2.44
CA LEU A 55 6.80 5.05 -1.63
C LEU A 55 7.35 6.40 -2.08
N GLN A 56 8.67 6.52 -2.29
CA GLN A 56 9.32 7.74 -2.76
C GLN A 56 8.80 8.15 -4.14
N GLU A 57 8.73 7.23 -5.09
CA GLU A 57 8.16 7.50 -6.41
C GLU A 57 6.68 7.92 -6.32
N THR A 58 5.90 7.30 -5.42
CA THR A 58 4.50 7.68 -5.16
C THR A 58 4.42 9.13 -4.73
N PHE A 59 5.29 9.58 -3.81
CA PHE A 59 5.29 10.97 -3.35
C PHE A 59 5.72 11.95 -4.43
N LEU A 60 6.71 11.60 -5.26
CA LEU A 60 7.10 12.42 -6.41
C LEU A 60 5.96 12.58 -7.43
N HIS A 61 5.22 11.50 -7.69
CA HIS A 61 4.04 11.56 -8.55
C HIS A 61 2.90 12.37 -7.92
N ALA A 62 2.68 12.23 -6.62
CA ALA A 62 1.69 12.98 -5.88
C ALA A 62 1.98 14.49 -5.90
N GLN A 63 3.25 14.91 -5.72
CA GLN A 63 3.64 16.31 -5.83
C GLN A 63 3.29 16.93 -7.19
N ARG A 64 3.51 16.19 -8.27
CA ARG A 64 3.19 16.63 -9.64
C ARG A 64 1.69 16.66 -9.92
N ALA A 65 0.93 15.81 -9.23
CA ALA A 65 -0.52 15.66 -9.40
C ALA A 65 -1.33 16.39 -8.31
N TRP A 66 -0.68 17.21 -7.47
CA TRP A 66 -1.29 17.79 -6.27
C TRP A 66 -2.55 18.61 -6.56
N GLU A 67 -2.57 19.33 -7.68
CA GLU A 67 -3.72 20.12 -8.11
C GLU A 67 -4.97 19.26 -8.39
N ARG A 68 -4.77 17.97 -8.67
CA ARG A 68 -5.85 16.99 -8.94
C ARG A 68 -6.44 16.40 -7.66
N PHE A 69 -5.78 16.59 -6.52
CA PHE A 69 -6.30 16.09 -5.25
C PHE A 69 -7.46 16.97 -4.78
N VAL A 70 -8.65 16.40 -4.71
CA VAL A 70 -9.86 17.02 -4.17
C VAL A 70 -10.23 16.33 -2.88
N LEU A 71 -10.29 17.09 -1.78
CA LEU A 71 -10.80 16.58 -0.52
C LEU A 71 -12.34 16.49 -0.61
N PRO A 72 -12.94 15.29 -0.49
CA PRO A 72 -14.39 15.17 -0.47
C PRO A 72 -14.98 15.90 0.73
N GLU A 73 -16.15 16.53 0.55
CA GLU A 73 -16.86 17.20 1.63
C GLU A 73 -17.22 16.23 2.76
N GLY A 74 -16.95 16.63 4.00
CA GLY A 74 -17.18 15.78 5.19
C GLY A 74 -16.25 14.59 5.36
N ALA A 75 -15.24 14.41 4.46
CA ALA A 75 -14.29 13.33 4.59
C ALA A 75 -13.20 13.66 5.62
N ASP A 76 -12.70 12.63 6.29
CA ASP A 76 -11.47 12.71 7.05
C ASP A 76 -10.31 13.00 6.10
N ALA A 77 -9.65 14.14 6.27
CA ALA A 77 -8.64 14.65 5.36
C ALA A 77 -7.39 13.76 5.29
N GLU A 78 -6.95 13.23 6.44
CA GLU A 78 -5.80 12.34 6.53
C GLU A 78 -6.08 11.00 5.82
N ARG A 79 -7.26 10.48 6.05
CA ARG A 79 -7.71 9.25 5.39
C ARG A 79 -7.86 9.45 3.88
N ALA A 80 -8.47 10.55 3.45
CA ALA A 80 -8.67 10.86 2.03
C ALA A 80 -7.31 11.04 1.31
N LEU A 81 -6.37 11.74 1.95
CA LEU A 81 -5.00 11.88 1.43
C LEU A 81 -4.31 10.51 1.30
N ALA A 82 -4.36 9.69 2.35
CA ALA A 82 -3.74 8.37 2.30
C ALA A 82 -4.38 7.46 1.23
N GLN A 83 -5.69 7.51 1.03
CA GLN A 83 -6.40 6.78 -0.03
C GLN A 83 -5.96 7.22 -1.42
N TRP A 84 -5.84 8.53 -1.64
CA TRP A 84 -5.37 9.08 -2.90
C TRP A 84 -3.92 8.66 -3.20
N LEU A 85 -3.04 8.70 -2.20
CA LEU A 85 -1.66 8.23 -2.33
C LEU A 85 -1.59 6.72 -2.60
N CYS A 86 -2.43 5.91 -1.95
CA CYS A 86 -2.52 4.47 -2.24
C CYS A 86 -2.97 4.19 -3.68
N ALA A 87 -3.89 5.00 -4.24
CA ALA A 87 -4.30 4.87 -5.63
C ALA A 87 -3.15 5.20 -6.61
N ILE A 88 -2.31 6.20 -6.29
CA ILE A 88 -1.10 6.50 -7.07
C ILE A 88 -0.10 5.34 -6.98
N ALA A 89 0.14 4.81 -5.76
CA ALA A 89 1.03 3.67 -5.54
C ALA A 89 0.57 2.43 -6.31
N GLU A 90 -0.74 2.17 -6.36
CA GLU A 90 -1.32 1.04 -7.11
C GLU A 90 -0.96 1.09 -8.60
N ASN A 91 -1.08 2.25 -9.22
CA ASN A 91 -0.72 2.42 -10.62
C ASN A 91 0.77 2.09 -10.84
N ARG A 92 1.64 2.59 -9.95
CA ARG A 92 3.07 2.31 -10.02
C ARG A 92 3.39 0.83 -9.84
N ILE A 93 2.75 0.16 -8.88
CA ILE A 93 2.93 -1.28 -8.66
C ILE A 93 2.49 -2.11 -9.86
N ARG A 94 1.38 -1.72 -10.51
CA ARG A 94 0.93 -2.38 -11.75
C ARG A 94 1.94 -2.25 -12.88
N ASP A 95 2.50 -1.06 -13.07
CA ASP A 95 3.53 -0.82 -14.09
C ASP A 95 4.77 -1.69 -13.82
N LEU A 96 5.23 -1.75 -12.57
CA LEU A 96 6.33 -2.60 -12.15
C LEU A 96 6.02 -4.08 -12.37
N ALA A 97 4.83 -4.54 -12.03
CA ALA A 97 4.41 -5.93 -12.23
C ALA A 97 4.35 -6.29 -13.72
N ALA A 98 3.84 -5.39 -14.56
CA ALA A 98 3.80 -5.56 -16.01
C ALA A 98 5.23 -5.64 -16.60
N TRP A 99 6.11 -4.73 -16.19
CA TRP A 99 7.52 -4.70 -16.64
C TRP A 99 8.26 -5.98 -16.24
N HIS A 100 8.19 -6.39 -14.97
CA HIS A 100 8.82 -7.63 -14.49
C HIS A 100 8.18 -8.88 -15.10
N GLY A 101 6.89 -8.86 -15.41
CA GLY A 101 6.20 -9.93 -16.12
C GLY A 101 6.67 -10.06 -17.57
N ALA A 102 6.89 -8.94 -18.26
CA ALA A 102 7.44 -8.90 -19.62
C ALA A 102 8.92 -9.36 -19.64
N ALA A 103 9.74 -8.86 -18.70
CA ALA A 103 11.13 -9.25 -18.55
C ALA A 103 11.28 -10.76 -18.29
N ARG A 104 10.43 -11.36 -17.43
CA ARG A 104 10.43 -12.83 -17.23
C ARG A 104 10.12 -13.61 -18.49
N ARG A 105 9.21 -13.13 -19.33
CA ARG A 105 8.90 -13.78 -20.62
C ARG A 105 10.04 -13.67 -21.61
N ALA A 106 10.78 -12.57 -21.60
CA ALA A 106 11.98 -12.39 -22.41
C ALA A 106 13.14 -13.28 -21.94
N VAL A 107 13.39 -13.31 -20.61
CA VAL A 107 14.47 -14.12 -20.00
C VAL A 107 14.15 -15.62 -20.04
N ALA A 108 12.87 -16.03 -19.91
CA ALA A 108 12.48 -17.42 -20.06
C ALA A 108 12.70 -17.98 -21.47
N ARG A 109 12.90 -17.11 -22.46
CA ARG A 109 13.35 -17.50 -23.80
C ARG A 109 14.87 -17.70 -23.89
N GLU A 110 15.64 -17.13 -22.98
CA GLU A 110 17.10 -17.05 -23.08
C GLU A 110 17.89 -17.86 -22.03
N GLN A 111 17.28 -18.27 -20.92
CA GLN A 111 18.00 -18.97 -19.84
C GLN A 111 17.24 -20.13 -19.21
N ARG A 112 17.64 -21.31 -19.64
CA ARG A 112 17.59 -22.54 -18.86
C ARG A 112 18.93 -22.76 -18.16
N GLU A 113 19.39 -21.91 -17.34
CA GLU A 113 20.47 -22.20 -16.39
C GLU A 113 20.95 -20.93 -15.68
N VAL A 114 21.14 -21.09 -14.38
CA VAL A 114 21.68 -20.16 -13.36
C VAL A 114 20.62 -19.54 -12.46
N THR A 115 20.26 -20.26 -11.44
CA THR A 115 19.56 -19.66 -10.26
C THR A 115 19.89 -20.49 -9.03
N THR A 116 20.66 -20.01 -8.09
CA THR A 116 20.55 -20.42 -6.68
C THR A 116 21.32 -19.51 -5.69
N VAL A 117 22.23 -18.65 -6.13
CA VAL A 117 23.23 -18.02 -5.23
C VAL A 117 22.88 -16.60 -4.77
N LEU A 118 21.87 -15.93 -5.34
CA LEU A 118 21.58 -14.51 -5.02
C LEU A 118 20.47 -14.28 -3.99
N ARG A 119 19.95 -15.33 -3.37
CA ARG A 119 18.82 -15.23 -2.41
C ARG A 119 19.20 -14.82 -0.99
N GLU A 120 20.46 -14.81 -0.64
CA GLU A 120 20.91 -14.64 0.76
C GLU A 120 21.45 -13.26 1.14
N LEU A 121 21.64 -12.32 0.23
CA LEU A 121 22.38 -11.08 0.49
C LEU A 121 21.55 -9.81 0.70
N GLN A 122 20.22 -9.87 0.71
CA GLN A 122 19.38 -8.66 0.87
C GLN A 122 18.55 -8.59 2.16
N ARG A 123 19.12 -9.03 3.27
CA ARG A 123 18.51 -8.85 4.61
C ARG A 123 19.23 -7.82 5.46
N SER A 124 19.39 -6.60 4.99
CA SER A 124 19.92 -5.56 5.87
C SER A 124 19.51 -4.18 5.37
N GLY A 125 18.56 -3.56 6.03
CA GLY A 125 18.20 -2.17 5.85
C GLY A 125 17.79 -1.54 7.18
N HIS A 126 18.66 -0.73 7.75
CA HIS A 126 18.57 -0.12 9.08
C HIS A 126 17.73 1.16 9.08
N GLY A 127 16.96 1.35 10.15
CA GLY A 127 16.34 2.63 10.53
C GLY A 127 16.13 2.68 12.06
N PRO A 128 16.08 3.85 12.71
CA PRO A 128 16.29 4.03 14.14
C PRO A 128 15.19 3.49 15.06
N ALA A 129 15.56 3.23 16.31
CA ALA A 129 14.93 2.36 17.31
C ALA A 129 13.46 2.64 17.72
N THR A 130 12.90 3.82 17.52
CA THR A 130 11.49 4.13 17.86
C THR A 130 10.51 3.61 16.80
N SER A 131 11.02 3.21 15.65
CA SER A 131 10.26 2.60 14.56
C SER A 131 10.14 1.07 14.69
N MET A 132 10.89 0.45 15.62
CA MET A 132 11.04 -1.02 15.66
C MET A 132 9.74 -1.72 16.04
N VAL A 133 9.09 -1.31 17.13
CA VAL A 133 7.81 -1.95 17.55
C VAL A 133 6.71 -1.74 16.51
N ARG A 134 6.58 -0.52 15.97
CA ARG A 134 5.62 -0.25 14.89
C ARG A 134 5.99 -0.94 13.56
N ARG A 135 7.27 -1.20 13.34
CA ARG A 135 7.76 -1.93 12.17
C ARG A 135 7.41 -3.41 12.29
N ASP A 136 7.62 -4.01 13.45
CA ASP A 136 7.28 -5.41 13.72
C ASP A 136 5.77 -5.65 13.59
N GLU A 137 4.93 -4.77 14.13
CA GLU A 137 3.47 -4.84 13.99
C GLU A 137 3.02 -4.74 12.52
N ARG A 138 3.65 -3.86 11.74
CA ARG A 138 3.37 -3.71 10.30
C ARG A 138 3.82 -4.92 9.50
N ASP A 139 4.98 -5.46 9.80
CA ASP A 139 5.52 -6.63 9.13
C ASP A 139 4.64 -7.86 9.43
N ARG A 140 4.19 -8.03 10.67
CA ARG A 140 3.20 -9.05 11.08
C ARG A 140 1.87 -8.89 10.34
N LEU A 141 1.35 -7.67 10.26
CA LEU A 141 0.11 -7.42 9.53
C LEU A 141 0.28 -7.70 8.03
N ALA A 142 1.39 -7.29 7.42
CA ALA A 142 1.68 -7.58 6.02
C ALA A 142 1.79 -9.08 5.76
N ASP A 143 2.47 -9.82 6.63
CA ASP A 143 2.59 -11.27 6.54
C ASP A 143 1.25 -11.99 6.75
N ALA A 144 0.42 -11.50 7.66
CA ALA A 144 -0.93 -12.02 7.85
C ALA A 144 -1.82 -11.79 6.62
N VAL A 145 -1.70 -10.62 5.98
CA VAL A 145 -2.43 -10.30 4.74
C VAL A 145 -1.91 -11.13 3.55
N ASP A 146 -0.61 -11.38 3.45
CA ASP A 146 -0.04 -12.24 2.40
C ASP A 146 -0.54 -13.68 2.44
N GLN A 147 -0.96 -14.15 3.61
CA GLN A 147 -1.52 -15.49 3.79
C GLN A 147 -3.04 -15.55 3.50
N LEU A 148 -3.66 -14.43 3.16
CA LEU A 148 -5.03 -14.43 2.66
C LEU A 148 -5.08 -14.99 1.23
N PRO A 149 -6.18 -15.65 0.84
CA PRO A 149 -6.45 -15.92 -0.58
C PRO A 149 -6.37 -14.63 -1.38
N ASP A 150 -5.81 -14.69 -2.60
CA ASP A 150 -5.58 -13.51 -3.45
C ASP A 150 -6.84 -12.64 -3.63
N GLU A 151 -7.99 -13.30 -3.81
CA GLU A 151 -9.27 -12.61 -3.96
C GLU A 151 -9.71 -11.86 -2.69
N ASP A 152 -9.49 -12.44 -1.52
CA ASP A 152 -9.87 -11.85 -0.23
C ASP A 152 -8.90 -10.70 0.11
N ARG A 153 -7.62 -10.88 -0.20
CA ARG A 153 -6.59 -9.84 -0.06
C ARG A 153 -6.90 -8.64 -0.97
N GLU A 154 -7.23 -8.87 -2.23
CA GLU A 154 -7.55 -7.80 -3.17
C GLU A 154 -8.72 -6.95 -2.69
N VAL A 155 -9.86 -7.54 -2.35
CA VAL A 155 -11.01 -6.78 -1.88
C VAL A 155 -10.76 -6.05 -0.57
N LEU A 156 -9.92 -6.62 0.33
CA LEU A 156 -9.51 -5.99 1.58
C LEU A 156 -8.73 -4.70 1.30
N LEU A 157 -7.72 -4.75 0.41
CA LEU A 157 -6.88 -3.62 0.06
C LEU A 157 -7.68 -2.52 -0.63
N LEU A 158 -8.53 -2.87 -1.60
CA LEU A 158 -9.41 -1.93 -2.30
C LEU A 158 -10.36 -1.21 -1.32
N ARG A 159 -10.90 -1.92 -0.33
CA ARG A 159 -11.84 -1.35 0.64
C ARG A 159 -11.17 -0.45 1.67
N HIS A 160 -10.09 -0.92 2.29
CA HIS A 160 -9.51 -0.27 3.47
C HIS A 160 -8.42 0.74 3.15
N PHE A 161 -7.72 0.57 2.04
CA PHE A 161 -6.63 1.45 1.63
C PHE A 161 -7.01 2.37 0.48
N GLU A 162 -7.71 1.89 -0.55
CA GLU A 162 -8.16 2.73 -1.66
C GLU A 162 -9.56 3.35 -1.40
N GLY A 163 -10.27 2.92 -0.37
CA GLY A 163 -11.54 3.51 0.07
C GLY A 163 -12.73 3.22 -0.84
N LEU A 164 -12.62 2.24 -1.74
CA LEU A 164 -13.69 1.94 -2.69
C LEU A 164 -14.94 1.39 -1.99
N THR A 165 -16.11 1.72 -2.54
CA THR A 165 -17.37 1.11 -2.12
C THR A 165 -17.44 -0.36 -2.55
N VAL A 166 -18.33 -1.14 -1.95
CA VAL A 166 -18.53 -2.54 -2.35
C VAL A 166 -18.94 -2.65 -3.82
N GLU A 167 -19.74 -1.73 -4.30
CA GLU A 167 -20.22 -1.65 -5.68
C GLU A 167 -19.05 -1.33 -6.63
N ALA A 168 -18.22 -0.34 -6.30
CA ALA A 168 -17.03 -0.01 -7.08
C ALA A 168 -16.00 -1.16 -7.11
N ILE A 169 -15.86 -1.91 -6.01
CA ILE A 169 -15.03 -3.12 -5.97
C ILE A 169 -15.62 -4.21 -6.87
N ALA A 170 -16.94 -4.41 -6.82
CA ALA A 170 -17.63 -5.39 -7.64
C ALA A 170 -17.40 -5.11 -9.14
N ASP A 171 -17.59 -3.87 -9.57
CA ASP A 171 -17.35 -3.43 -10.95
C ASP A 171 -15.89 -3.62 -11.36
N ARG A 172 -14.96 -3.21 -10.51
CA ARG A 172 -13.51 -3.29 -10.79
C ARG A 172 -12.97 -4.72 -10.87
N THR A 173 -13.55 -5.63 -10.08
CA THR A 173 -13.12 -7.04 -10.01
C THR A 173 -13.96 -7.99 -10.86
N GLY A 174 -15.03 -7.51 -11.48
CA GLY A 174 -15.98 -8.35 -12.23
C GLY A 174 -16.78 -9.30 -11.36
N ARG A 175 -16.97 -8.98 -10.06
CA ARG A 175 -17.63 -9.84 -9.07
C ARG A 175 -18.98 -9.26 -8.65
N SER A 176 -19.86 -10.07 -8.09
CA SER A 176 -21.10 -9.56 -7.49
C SER A 176 -20.82 -8.86 -6.14
N ALA A 177 -21.60 -7.83 -5.79
CA ALA A 177 -21.50 -7.15 -4.51
C ALA A 177 -21.63 -8.10 -3.30
N SER A 178 -22.46 -9.14 -3.41
CA SER A 178 -22.59 -10.18 -2.37
C SER A 178 -21.31 -11.02 -2.23
N SER A 179 -20.62 -11.32 -3.34
CA SER A 179 -19.33 -12.03 -3.31
C SER A 179 -18.24 -11.16 -2.66
N VAL A 180 -18.21 -9.85 -2.97
CA VAL A 180 -17.29 -8.89 -2.35
C VAL A 180 -17.52 -8.82 -0.84
N ARG A 181 -18.78 -8.69 -0.38
CA ARG A 181 -19.09 -8.67 1.07
C ARG A 181 -18.65 -9.95 1.79
N ARG A 182 -18.85 -11.13 1.18
CA ARG A 182 -18.39 -12.40 1.75
C ARG A 182 -16.86 -12.47 1.82
N ALA A 183 -16.16 -12.04 0.77
CA ALA A 183 -14.70 -12.00 0.73
C ALA A 183 -14.14 -11.08 1.83
N LEU A 184 -14.70 -9.88 1.99
CA LEU A 184 -14.34 -8.97 3.08
C LEU A 184 -14.56 -9.60 4.45
N GLY A 185 -15.70 -10.25 4.67
CA GLY A 185 -16.00 -10.95 5.93
C GLY A 185 -14.99 -12.07 6.24
N ARG A 186 -14.63 -12.88 5.23
CA ARG A 186 -13.60 -13.92 5.38
C ARG A 186 -12.23 -13.32 5.71
N ALA A 187 -11.80 -12.30 4.95
CA ALA A 187 -10.54 -11.62 5.16
C ALA A 187 -10.40 -11.08 6.60
N VAL A 188 -11.39 -10.34 7.07
CA VAL A 188 -11.40 -9.77 8.43
C VAL A 188 -11.40 -10.85 9.49
N ALA A 189 -12.23 -11.89 9.35
CA ALA A 189 -12.27 -13.01 10.30
C ALA A 189 -10.95 -13.78 10.35
N GLN A 190 -10.29 -13.97 9.22
CA GLN A 190 -8.99 -14.66 9.15
C GLN A 190 -7.87 -13.83 9.77
N LEU A 191 -7.82 -12.52 9.51
CA LEU A 191 -6.86 -11.61 10.13
C LEU A 191 -7.07 -11.55 11.65
N GLY A 192 -8.32 -11.43 12.11
CA GLY A 192 -8.63 -11.41 13.54
C GLY A 192 -8.15 -12.65 14.27
N ARG A 193 -8.32 -13.85 13.66
CA ARG A 193 -7.81 -15.09 14.25
C ARG A 193 -6.27 -15.13 14.32
N LYS A 194 -5.58 -14.68 13.25
CA LYS A 194 -4.11 -14.71 13.20
C LYS A 194 -3.48 -13.74 14.17
N LEU A 195 -3.92 -12.47 14.13
CA LEU A 195 -3.38 -11.42 14.99
C LEU A 195 -3.79 -11.61 16.46
N GLY A 196 -5.00 -12.17 16.72
CA GLY A 196 -5.45 -12.48 18.07
C GLY A 196 -4.75 -13.68 18.70
N ALA A 197 -4.36 -14.69 17.93
CA ALA A 197 -3.62 -15.86 18.40
C ALA A 197 -2.17 -15.52 18.81
N GLU A 198 -1.55 -14.56 18.14
CA GLU A 198 -0.16 -14.13 18.43
C GLU A 198 -0.05 -13.25 19.69
N VAL A 199 -1.13 -12.55 20.07
CA VAL A 199 -1.16 -11.76 21.32
C VAL A 199 -1.36 -12.64 22.55
N ALA A 200 -1.84 -13.87 22.37
CA ALA A 200 -2.12 -14.83 23.45
C ALA A 200 -0.97 -15.84 23.70
N SER A 201 0.14 -15.77 22.96
CA SER A 201 1.33 -16.61 23.07
C SER A 201 2.53 -15.86 23.57
#